data_320d92e0597c8dbf54bcbbacc802c30e
#
_entry.id   320d92e0597c8dbf54bcbbacc802c30e
#
_cell.length_a   1.000
_cell.length_b   1.000
_cell.length_c   1.000
_cell.angle_alpha   90.00
_cell.angle_beta   90.00
_cell.angle_gamma   90.00
#
_symmetry.space_group_name_H-M   'P 1'
#
loop_
_entity.id
_entity.type
_entity.pdbx_description
1 polymer ?
#
loop_
_entity_poly.entity_id
_entity_poly.type
_entity_poly.pdbx_seq_one_letter_code
_entity_poly.pdbx_strand_id
1 'polypeptide(L)'
;MQKYHWNCRVKMKKRSKVGQPYTVVENKLNRQFSSDAPLKKLVTDITYLPFGQKQLYLSSIMDLYNGEIIAYTIGDKQDTAFVLDTLDQLPQTTDCLLHSDQGSVYTSFDYQNQIKTKGITMSMSRKGTPSDNACIESFHASLKSETFYLDGLTNEPTSIVIEIVKKYITYYNESRIQQKLDYQSPIDYRKSAV
;
A
#
# COMPACT_ATOMS: atom_id res chain seq x y z
N MET A 1 -33.48 20.11 1.40
CA MET A 1 -33.38 19.39 0.11
C MET A 1 -34.73 18.95 -0.41
N GLN A 2 -35.62 18.30 0.38
CA GLN A 2 -36.98 17.90 -0.08
C GLN A 2 -37.82 19.07 -0.58
N LYS A 3 -37.71 20.26 0.07
CA LYS A 3 -38.51 21.47 -0.28
C LYS A 3 -38.21 22.04 -1.68
N TYR A 4 -37.04 21.68 -2.27
CA TYR A 4 -36.60 22.20 -3.58
C TYR A 4 -36.43 21.12 -4.63
N HIS A 5 -36.89 19.88 -4.37
CA HIS A 5 -36.74 18.72 -5.25
C HIS A 5 -35.31 18.46 -5.75
N TRP A 6 -34.31 18.88 -4.99
CA TRP A 6 -32.90 18.65 -5.29
C TRP A 6 -32.48 17.24 -4.86
N ASN A 7 -32.79 16.29 -5.70
CA ASN A 7 -32.40 14.90 -5.52
C ASN A 7 -31.15 14.61 -6.34
N CYS A 8 -30.16 13.94 -5.73
CA CYS A 8 -29.02 13.44 -6.47
C CYS A 8 -29.50 12.45 -7.54
N ARG A 9 -29.29 12.78 -8.83
CA ARG A 9 -29.71 11.94 -9.97
C ARG A 9 -28.70 10.82 -10.28
N VAL A 10 -27.56 10.79 -9.58
CA VAL A 10 -26.58 9.74 -9.78
C VAL A 10 -27.03 8.47 -9.08
N LYS A 11 -27.58 7.54 -9.84
CA LYS A 11 -27.81 6.17 -9.35
C LYS A 11 -26.46 5.46 -9.28
N MET A 12 -26.02 5.15 -8.09
CA MET A 12 -24.90 4.22 -7.93
C MET A 12 -25.26 2.90 -8.59
N LYS A 13 -24.52 2.50 -9.63
CA LYS A 13 -24.64 1.15 -10.19
C LYS A 13 -24.31 0.16 -9.08
N LYS A 14 -25.29 -0.65 -8.66
CA LYS A 14 -25.01 -1.84 -7.88
C LYS A 14 -24.09 -2.73 -8.72
N ARG A 15 -22.82 -2.84 -8.34
CA ARG A 15 -21.93 -3.85 -8.93
C ARG A 15 -22.48 -5.21 -8.53
N SER A 16 -22.97 -5.98 -9.50
CA SER A 16 -23.28 -7.39 -9.30
C SER A 16 -21.94 -8.10 -9.03
N LYS A 17 -21.77 -8.61 -7.83
CA LYS A 17 -20.61 -9.44 -7.48
C LYS A 17 -20.90 -10.85 -8.00
N VAL A 18 -20.48 -11.14 -9.22
CA VAL A 18 -20.27 -12.52 -9.67
C VAL A 18 -18.77 -12.77 -9.41
N GLY A 19 -18.44 -13.53 -8.39
CA GLY A 19 -17.06 -13.85 -8.05
C GLY A 19 -17.01 -14.83 -6.89
N GLN A 20 -15.90 -15.52 -6.75
CA GLN A 20 -15.64 -16.42 -5.64
C GLN A 20 -15.85 -15.73 -4.30
N PRO A 21 -16.28 -16.44 -3.24
CA PRO A 21 -16.48 -15.83 -1.93
C PRO A 21 -15.17 -15.19 -1.47
N TYR A 22 -15.20 -13.87 -1.28
CA TYR A 22 -14.06 -13.15 -0.68
C TYR A 22 -14.15 -13.26 0.84
N THR A 23 -13.03 -13.51 1.48
CA THR A 23 -12.97 -13.65 2.93
C THR A 23 -12.32 -12.41 3.53
N VAL A 24 -13.02 -11.76 4.45
CA VAL A 24 -12.47 -10.69 5.29
C VAL A 24 -11.95 -11.31 6.57
N VAL A 25 -10.71 -10.98 6.94
CA VAL A 25 -10.11 -11.44 8.19
C VAL A 25 -10.13 -10.33 9.25
N GLU A 26 -9.99 -10.74 10.51
CA GLU A 26 -10.00 -9.84 11.65
C GLU A 26 -8.83 -8.83 11.62
N ASN A 27 -9.06 -7.63 12.17
CA ASN A 27 -8.01 -6.63 12.38
C ASN A 27 -7.15 -7.00 13.59
N LYS A 28 -6.06 -7.72 13.36
CA LYS A 28 -5.09 -8.12 14.37
C LYS A 28 -4.05 -7.04 14.64
N LEU A 29 -3.75 -6.16 13.66
CA LEU A 29 -2.81 -5.06 13.82
C LEU A 29 -3.32 -4.03 14.86
N ASN A 30 -4.63 -3.78 14.86
CA ASN A 30 -5.33 -2.89 15.80
C ASN A 30 -4.60 -1.55 16.05
N ARG A 31 -4.08 -0.95 14.98
CA ARG A 31 -3.31 0.32 15.00
C ARG A 31 -2.01 0.27 15.82
N GLN A 32 -1.50 -0.90 16.11
CA GLN A 32 -0.19 -1.05 16.74
C GLN A 32 0.91 -0.89 15.67
N PHE A 33 1.12 0.35 15.23
CA PHE A 33 2.03 0.70 14.13
C PHE A 33 3.51 0.73 14.50
N SER A 34 3.89 0.07 15.57
CA SER A 34 5.29 -0.17 15.95
C SER A 34 5.60 -1.65 15.95
N SER A 35 6.83 -1.99 15.62
CA SER A 35 7.38 -3.34 15.64
C SER A 35 8.70 -3.32 16.41
N ASP A 36 8.98 -4.38 17.14
CA ASP A 36 10.21 -4.57 17.92
C ASP A 36 11.35 -5.18 17.09
N ALA A 37 11.02 -5.71 15.91
CA ALA A 37 12.00 -6.30 15.02
C ALA A 37 11.58 -6.15 13.54
N PRO A 38 12.54 -6.16 12.60
CA PRO A 38 12.26 -6.16 11.18
C PRO A 38 11.39 -7.36 10.76
N LEU A 39 10.55 -7.15 9.75
CA LEU A 39 9.71 -8.18 9.11
C LEU A 39 8.66 -8.84 10.02
N LYS A 40 8.40 -8.32 11.21
CA LYS A 40 7.36 -8.84 12.13
C LYS A 40 5.99 -8.27 11.85
N LYS A 41 5.92 -6.98 11.52
CA LYS A 41 4.65 -6.31 11.21
C LYS A 41 4.81 -5.52 9.91
N LEU A 42 4.08 -5.91 8.90
CA LEU A 42 4.08 -5.30 7.58
C LEU A 42 2.70 -4.72 7.29
N VAL A 43 2.67 -3.66 6.50
CA VAL A 43 1.43 -3.10 5.93
C VAL A 43 1.54 -3.03 4.42
N THR A 44 0.43 -3.26 3.72
CA THR A 44 0.36 -3.20 2.26
C THR A 44 -0.85 -2.42 1.80
N ASP A 45 -0.69 -1.73 0.68
CA ASP A 45 -1.77 -0.99 0.02
C ASP A 45 -1.43 -0.73 -1.45
N ILE A 46 -2.46 -0.41 -2.23
CA ILE A 46 -2.34 0.06 -3.61
C ILE A 46 -2.72 1.52 -3.68
N THR A 47 -1.84 2.33 -4.28
CA THR A 47 -2.18 3.69 -4.63
C THR A 47 -2.18 3.89 -6.14
N TYR A 48 -3.03 4.80 -6.64
CA TYR A 48 -3.01 5.23 -8.03
C TYR A 48 -2.13 6.47 -8.22
N LEU A 49 -1.45 6.53 -9.33
CA LEU A 49 -0.50 7.56 -9.73
C LEU A 49 -0.98 8.20 -11.04
N PRO A 50 -1.82 9.25 -10.97
CA PRO A 50 -2.34 9.92 -12.16
C PRO A 50 -1.29 10.84 -12.77
N PHE A 51 -1.12 10.80 -14.09
CA PHE A 51 -0.26 11.72 -14.84
C PHE A 51 -0.85 12.01 -16.23
N GLY A 52 -1.11 13.27 -16.51
CA GLY A 52 -1.86 13.67 -17.70
C GLY A 52 -3.22 12.98 -17.78
N GLN A 53 -3.46 12.27 -18.89
CA GLN A 53 -4.68 11.46 -19.07
C GLN A 53 -4.46 9.96 -18.77
N LYS A 54 -3.29 9.61 -18.24
CA LYS A 54 -2.89 8.24 -17.93
C LYS A 54 -2.90 8.01 -16.42
N GLN A 55 -2.84 6.73 -16.05
CA GLN A 55 -2.78 6.30 -14.66
C GLN A 55 -1.91 5.05 -14.54
N LEU A 56 -1.04 5.03 -13.56
CA LEU A 56 -0.36 3.84 -13.06
C LEU A 56 -0.86 3.50 -11.66
N TYR A 57 -0.54 2.30 -11.22
CA TYR A 57 -0.75 1.82 -9.88
C TYR A 57 0.59 1.46 -9.25
N LEU A 58 0.71 1.70 -7.95
CA LEU A 58 1.81 1.25 -7.13
C LEU A 58 1.24 0.37 -6.03
N SER A 59 1.59 -0.91 -6.03
CA SER A 59 1.43 -1.80 -4.88
C SER A 59 2.71 -1.74 -4.07
N SER A 60 2.62 -1.58 -2.76
CA SER A 60 3.80 -1.47 -1.89
C SER A 60 3.59 -2.20 -0.58
N ILE A 61 4.68 -2.72 -0.01
CA ILE A 61 4.73 -3.31 1.33
C ILE A 61 5.75 -2.54 2.15
N MET A 62 5.31 -2.05 3.32
CA MET A 62 6.14 -1.29 4.26
C MET A 62 6.35 -2.12 5.52
N ASP A 63 7.59 -2.13 6.03
CA ASP A 63 7.92 -2.65 7.35
C ASP A 63 7.63 -1.61 8.43
N LEU A 64 6.83 -1.97 9.42
CA LEU A 64 6.49 -1.07 10.53
C LEU A 64 7.62 -0.89 11.55
N TYR A 65 8.69 -1.68 11.45
CA TYR A 65 9.86 -1.53 12.30
C TYR A 65 10.58 -0.19 12.06
N ASN A 66 10.84 0.10 10.79
CA ASN A 66 11.60 1.30 10.39
C ASN A 66 10.89 2.14 9.31
N GLY A 67 9.72 1.72 8.83
CA GLY A 67 8.99 2.40 7.75
C GLY A 67 9.59 2.19 6.36
N GLU A 68 10.49 1.22 6.17
CA GLU A 68 11.12 0.90 4.88
C GLU A 68 10.11 0.29 3.91
N ILE A 69 10.12 0.72 2.65
CA ILE A 69 9.38 0.05 1.58
C ILE A 69 10.22 -1.14 1.10
N ILE A 70 9.84 -2.33 1.53
CA ILE A 70 10.62 -3.55 1.32
C ILE A 70 10.26 -4.32 0.05
N ALA A 71 9.08 -4.05 -0.51
CA ALA A 71 8.61 -4.63 -1.77
C ALA A 71 7.66 -3.66 -2.46
N TYR A 72 7.72 -3.60 -3.80
CA TYR A 72 6.75 -2.83 -4.58
C TYR A 72 6.68 -3.29 -6.03
N THR A 73 5.52 -3.07 -6.64
CA THR A 73 5.26 -3.30 -8.07
C THR A 73 4.57 -2.08 -8.66
N ILE A 74 4.95 -1.68 -9.87
CA ILE A 74 4.32 -0.58 -10.62
C ILE A 74 3.72 -1.16 -11.89
N GLY A 75 2.46 -0.87 -12.17
CA GLY A 75 1.75 -1.41 -13.33
C GLY A 75 0.58 -0.54 -13.78
N ASP A 76 -0.02 -0.93 -14.89
CA ASP A 76 -1.19 -0.26 -15.48
C ASP A 76 -2.53 -0.87 -15.05
N LYS A 77 -2.49 -1.96 -14.26
CA LYS A 77 -3.66 -2.69 -13.73
C LYS A 77 -3.49 -2.97 -12.25
N GLN A 78 -4.63 -3.04 -11.55
CA GLN A 78 -4.70 -3.43 -10.14
C GLN A 78 -5.50 -4.72 -10.00
N ASP A 79 -4.96 -5.83 -10.46
CA ASP A 79 -5.54 -7.17 -10.34
C ASP A 79 -4.83 -7.99 -9.26
N THR A 80 -5.27 -9.24 -9.08
CA THR A 80 -4.66 -10.11 -8.06
C THR A 80 -3.21 -10.47 -8.39
N ALA A 81 -2.86 -10.63 -9.67
CA ALA A 81 -1.48 -10.91 -10.09
C ALA A 81 -0.55 -9.78 -9.67
N PHE A 82 -0.98 -8.53 -9.83
CA PHE A 82 -0.22 -7.34 -9.45
C PHE A 82 0.20 -7.30 -7.97
N VAL A 83 -0.70 -7.69 -7.06
CA VAL A 83 -0.37 -7.75 -5.62
C VAL A 83 0.40 -9.01 -5.24
N LEU A 84 0.24 -10.11 -5.99
CA LEU A 84 1.06 -11.32 -5.84
C LEU A 84 2.51 -11.05 -6.24
N ASP A 85 2.75 -10.35 -7.34
CA ASP A 85 4.09 -9.94 -7.77
C ASP A 85 4.80 -9.09 -6.70
N THR A 86 4.05 -8.27 -5.95
CA THR A 86 4.60 -7.52 -4.81
C THR A 86 4.91 -8.44 -3.63
N LEU A 87 4.00 -9.35 -3.31
CA LEU A 87 4.14 -10.29 -2.22
C LEU A 87 5.31 -11.27 -2.42
N ASP A 88 5.57 -11.66 -3.66
CA ASP A 88 6.64 -12.62 -3.99
C ASP A 88 8.05 -12.05 -3.84
N GLN A 89 8.19 -10.72 -3.78
CA GLN A 89 9.44 -10.05 -3.46
C GLN A 89 9.83 -10.17 -1.98
N LEU A 90 8.88 -10.53 -1.10
CA LEU A 90 9.18 -10.69 0.32
C LEU A 90 10.12 -11.89 0.55
N PRO A 91 11.14 -11.72 1.40
CA PRO A 91 11.94 -12.85 1.85
C PRO A 91 11.09 -13.83 2.66
N GLN A 92 11.62 -15.03 2.88
CA GLN A 92 10.99 -15.96 3.82
C GLN A 92 10.97 -15.32 5.22
N THR A 93 9.78 -15.28 5.82
CA THR A 93 9.57 -14.68 7.12
C THR A 93 8.96 -15.71 8.07
N THR A 94 9.29 -15.62 9.34
CA THR A 94 8.65 -16.40 10.40
C THR A 94 7.94 -15.43 11.34
N ASP A 95 6.72 -15.79 11.76
CA ASP A 95 5.94 -14.99 12.71
C ASP A 95 5.71 -13.55 12.23
N CYS A 96 5.35 -13.41 10.95
CA CYS A 96 5.09 -12.14 10.29
C CYS A 96 3.57 -11.89 10.22
N LEU A 97 3.15 -10.66 10.52
CA LEU A 97 1.80 -10.17 10.30
C LEU A 97 1.79 -9.20 9.12
N LEU A 98 0.94 -9.44 8.12
CA LEU A 98 0.73 -8.52 7.00
C LEU A 98 -0.68 -7.95 7.05
N HIS A 99 -0.79 -6.62 7.15
CA HIS A 99 -2.05 -5.90 7.24
C HIS A 99 -2.37 -5.19 5.92
N SER A 100 -3.62 -5.29 5.46
CA SER A 100 -4.13 -4.62 4.26
C SER A 100 -5.48 -3.94 4.54
N ASP A 101 -6.00 -3.21 3.57
CA ASP A 101 -7.41 -2.87 3.52
C ASP A 101 -8.28 -4.08 3.12
N GLN A 102 -9.60 -3.86 2.97
CA GLN A 102 -10.55 -4.88 2.47
C GLN A 102 -10.74 -4.81 0.94
N GLY A 103 -9.74 -4.38 0.19
CA GLY A 103 -9.78 -4.33 -1.28
C GLY A 103 -10.01 -5.70 -1.90
N SER A 104 -10.65 -5.72 -3.08
CA SER A 104 -11.02 -6.98 -3.75
C SER A 104 -9.84 -7.88 -4.07
N VAL A 105 -8.67 -7.33 -4.30
CA VAL A 105 -7.44 -8.08 -4.57
C VAL A 105 -6.92 -8.80 -3.32
N TYR A 106 -6.97 -8.15 -2.15
CA TYR A 106 -6.53 -8.72 -0.88
C TYR A 106 -7.51 -9.75 -0.30
N THR A 107 -8.81 -9.61 -0.62
CA THR A 107 -9.85 -10.56 -0.22
C THR A 107 -10.00 -11.73 -1.19
N SER A 108 -9.20 -11.78 -2.28
CA SER A 108 -9.23 -12.86 -3.25
C SER A 108 -8.67 -14.16 -2.66
N PHE A 109 -9.17 -15.30 -3.13
CA PHE A 109 -8.71 -16.61 -2.70
C PHE A 109 -7.21 -16.80 -2.98
N ASP A 110 -6.74 -16.43 -4.17
CA ASP A 110 -5.35 -16.64 -4.59
C ASP A 110 -4.38 -15.87 -3.71
N TYR A 111 -4.69 -14.58 -3.40
CA TYR A 111 -3.85 -13.78 -2.51
C TYR A 111 -3.79 -14.38 -1.09
N GLN A 112 -4.93 -14.75 -0.51
CA GLN A 112 -4.97 -15.32 0.84
C GLN A 112 -4.28 -16.69 0.91
N ASN A 113 -4.41 -17.49 -0.14
CA ASN A 113 -3.70 -18.77 -0.24
C ASN A 113 -2.17 -18.58 -0.29
N GLN A 114 -1.70 -17.61 -1.07
CA GLN A 114 -0.26 -17.30 -1.14
C GLN A 114 0.29 -16.76 0.20
N ILE A 115 -0.44 -15.89 0.88
CA ILE A 115 -0.11 -15.42 2.24
C ILE A 115 0.05 -16.61 3.19
N LYS A 116 -0.91 -17.54 3.17
CA LYS A 116 -0.88 -18.75 4.00
C LYS A 116 0.31 -19.66 3.66
N THR A 117 0.61 -19.84 2.38
CA THR A 117 1.75 -20.65 1.90
C THR A 117 3.09 -20.05 2.37
N LYS A 118 3.19 -18.74 2.44
CA LYS A 118 4.37 -18.02 2.99
C LYS A 118 4.44 -18.05 4.53
N GLY A 119 3.46 -18.64 5.23
CA GLY A 119 3.41 -18.68 6.69
C GLY A 119 3.12 -17.32 7.35
N ILE A 120 2.58 -16.36 6.60
CA ILE A 120 2.27 -15.02 7.06
C ILE A 120 0.88 -14.99 7.69
N THR A 121 0.74 -14.33 8.82
CA THR A 121 -0.56 -14.05 9.43
C THR A 121 -1.21 -12.84 8.77
N MET A 122 -2.42 -12.99 8.25
CA MET A 122 -3.16 -11.91 7.62
C MET A 122 -3.98 -11.10 8.63
N SER A 123 -4.05 -9.80 8.40
CA SER A 123 -4.88 -8.83 9.13
C SER A 123 -5.50 -7.85 8.15
N MET A 124 -6.72 -7.38 8.41
CA MET A 124 -7.39 -6.39 7.55
C MET A 124 -7.97 -5.24 8.35
N SER A 125 -7.90 -4.04 7.77
CA SER A 125 -8.56 -2.84 8.29
C SER A 125 -10.06 -3.06 8.50
N ARG A 126 -10.63 -2.40 9.47
CA ARG A 126 -12.09 -2.34 9.61
C ARG A 126 -12.71 -1.60 8.43
N LYS A 127 -13.90 -2.01 8.03
CA LYS A 127 -14.60 -1.40 6.90
C LYS A 127 -14.80 0.10 7.11
N GLY A 128 -14.35 0.91 6.15
CA GLY A 128 -14.50 2.36 6.18
C GLY A 128 -13.65 3.07 7.23
N THR A 129 -12.55 2.45 7.67
CA THR A 129 -11.64 2.99 8.68
C THR A 129 -10.22 3.16 8.09
N PRO A 130 -9.96 4.22 7.31
CA PRO A 130 -8.64 4.47 6.71
C PRO A 130 -7.51 4.51 7.73
N SER A 131 -7.77 5.07 8.91
CA SER A 131 -6.80 5.15 10.00
C SER A 131 -6.22 3.81 10.46
N ASP A 132 -6.79 2.68 10.04
CA ASP A 132 -6.24 1.36 10.33
C ASP A 132 -5.04 1.01 9.42
N ASN A 133 -4.82 1.76 8.30
CA ASN A 133 -3.68 1.59 7.40
C ASN A 133 -2.86 2.89 7.20
N ALA A 134 -2.93 3.81 8.16
CA ALA A 134 -2.43 5.18 8.06
C ALA A 134 -0.93 5.28 7.72
N CYS A 135 -0.10 4.32 8.13
CA CYS A 135 1.36 4.37 7.90
C CYS A 135 1.70 4.35 6.41
N ILE A 136 1.13 3.40 5.65
CA ILE A 136 1.42 3.29 4.23
C ILE A 136 0.68 4.36 3.42
N GLU A 137 -0.52 4.79 3.86
CA GLU A 137 -1.22 5.92 3.26
C GLU A 137 -0.40 7.21 3.37
N SER A 138 0.29 7.43 4.51
CA SER A 138 1.21 8.56 4.70
C SER A 138 2.40 8.51 3.73
N PHE A 139 2.99 7.34 3.50
CA PHE A 139 4.03 7.17 2.48
C PHE A 139 3.50 7.52 1.08
N HIS A 140 2.33 7.00 0.71
CA HIS A 140 1.72 7.31 -0.59
C HIS A 140 1.42 8.81 -0.76
N ALA A 141 0.99 9.48 0.31
CA ALA A 141 0.77 10.93 0.29
C ALA A 141 2.09 11.69 0.10
N SER A 142 3.17 11.29 0.79
CA SER A 142 4.49 11.88 0.62
C SER A 142 5.03 11.68 -0.80
N LEU A 143 4.96 10.47 -1.32
CA LEU A 143 5.34 10.18 -2.72
C LEU A 143 4.62 11.11 -3.70
N LYS A 144 3.30 11.23 -3.59
CA LYS A 144 2.51 12.06 -4.50
C LYS A 144 2.83 13.54 -4.35
N SER A 145 2.95 14.04 -3.11
CA SER A 145 3.22 15.46 -2.87
C SER A 145 4.63 15.87 -3.28
N GLU A 146 5.61 14.98 -3.09
CA GLU A 146 7.03 15.28 -3.36
C GLU A 146 7.43 14.99 -4.83
N THR A 147 6.56 14.35 -5.65
CA THR A 147 6.85 14.05 -7.06
C THR A 147 5.77 14.53 -8.02
N PHE A 148 4.53 14.06 -7.88
CA PHE A 148 3.47 14.27 -8.86
C PHE A 148 2.85 15.66 -8.80
N TYR A 149 2.77 16.26 -7.60
CA TYR A 149 2.09 17.54 -7.43
C TYR A 149 3.01 18.76 -7.62
N LEU A 150 4.33 18.58 -7.55
CA LEU A 150 5.28 19.67 -7.75
C LEU A 150 5.46 20.02 -9.24
N ASP A 151 5.64 19.03 -10.10
CA ASP A 151 6.04 19.23 -11.50
C ASP A 151 4.96 18.86 -12.52
N GLY A 152 3.80 18.38 -12.04
CA GLY A 152 2.65 18.10 -12.89
C GLY A 152 2.97 17.19 -14.08
N LEU A 153 3.53 16.02 -13.89
CA LEU A 153 4.01 15.01 -14.86
C LEU A 153 3.08 14.73 -16.06
N THR A 154 2.36 15.75 -16.52
CA THR A 154 1.25 15.63 -17.47
C THR A 154 1.68 15.19 -18.87
N ASN A 155 2.91 15.49 -19.25
CA ASN A 155 3.44 15.21 -20.61
C ASN A 155 4.53 14.12 -20.62
N GLU A 156 4.84 13.55 -19.47
CA GLU A 156 5.94 12.60 -19.36
C GLU A 156 5.58 11.23 -19.95
N PRO A 157 6.54 10.54 -20.60
CA PRO A 157 6.40 9.14 -20.96
C PRO A 157 6.20 8.25 -19.71
N THR A 158 5.43 7.19 -19.86
CA THR A 158 5.17 6.22 -18.78
C THR A 158 6.46 5.65 -18.17
N SER A 159 7.49 5.41 -18.99
CA SER A 159 8.81 4.94 -18.52
C SER A 159 9.50 5.93 -17.60
N ILE A 160 9.41 7.22 -17.88
CA ILE A 160 9.98 8.28 -17.03
C ILE A 160 9.24 8.37 -15.71
N VAL A 161 7.90 8.28 -15.72
CA VAL A 161 7.09 8.25 -14.48
C VAL A 161 7.45 7.05 -13.61
N ILE A 162 7.63 5.87 -14.20
CA ILE A 162 8.08 4.67 -13.48
C ILE A 162 9.47 4.91 -12.84
N GLU A 163 10.38 5.52 -13.58
CA GLU A 163 11.73 5.83 -13.08
C GLU A 163 11.69 6.83 -11.93
N ILE A 164 10.88 7.86 -12.01
CA ILE A 164 10.66 8.84 -10.92
C ILE A 164 10.18 8.13 -9.65
N VAL A 165 9.19 7.25 -9.75
CA VAL A 165 8.67 6.50 -8.60
C VAL A 165 9.75 5.61 -8.00
N LYS A 166 10.53 4.90 -8.81
CA LYS A 166 11.65 4.05 -8.34
C LYS A 166 12.71 4.88 -7.62
N LYS A 167 13.13 6.00 -8.21
CA LYS A 167 14.10 6.92 -7.59
C LYS A 167 13.58 7.49 -6.28
N TYR A 168 12.29 7.82 -6.21
CA TYR A 168 11.69 8.30 -4.97
C TYR A 168 11.70 7.23 -3.87
N ILE A 169 11.36 5.98 -4.18
CA ILE A 169 11.39 4.88 -3.19
C ILE A 169 12.82 4.66 -2.68
N THR A 170 13.81 4.71 -3.56
CA THR A 170 15.23 4.64 -3.16
C THR A 170 15.60 5.80 -2.24
N TYR A 171 15.27 7.04 -2.62
CA TYR A 171 15.48 8.23 -1.78
C TYR A 171 14.78 8.12 -0.43
N TYR A 172 13.50 7.68 -0.42
CA TYR A 172 12.72 7.52 0.80
C TYR A 172 13.36 6.52 1.77
N ASN A 173 13.86 5.41 1.26
CA ASN A 173 14.47 4.36 2.06
C ASN A 173 15.89 4.70 2.53
N GLU A 174 16.71 5.33 1.67
CA GLU A 174 18.15 5.49 1.88
C GLU A 174 18.55 6.87 2.41
N SER A 175 17.75 7.92 2.11
CA SER A 175 18.18 9.31 2.34
C SER A 175 17.15 10.15 3.09
N ARG A 176 15.84 9.87 2.96
CA ARG A 176 14.80 10.69 3.56
C ARG A 176 14.76 10.49 5.07
N ILE A 177 15.27 11.47 5.81
CA ILE A 177 15.27 11.44 7.28
C ILE A 177 13.84 11.56 7.84
N GLN A 178 13.57 10.87 8.93
CA GLN A 178 12.28 10.85 9.62
C GLN A 178 12.47 11.10 11.11
N GLN A 179 11.71 12.05 11.66
CA GLN A 179 11.81 12.39 13.09
C GLN A 179 11.53 11.17 14.00
N LYS A 180 10.57 10.31 13.63
CA LYS A 180 10.24 9.09 14.37
C LYS A 180 11.36 8.03 14.39
N LEU A 181 12.38 8.19 13.55
CA LEU A 181 13.57 7.33 13.43
C LEU A 181 14.82 8.07 13.90
N ASP A 182 14.70 8.96 14.88
CA ASP A 182 15.80 9.77 15.39
C ASP A 182 16.56 10.51 14.28
N TYR A 183 15.79 11.08 13.32
CA TYR A 183 16.32 11.80 12.15
C TYR A 183 17.25 10.95 11.25
N GLN A 184 17.01 9.64 11.22
CA GLN A 184 17.68 8.72 10.29
C GLN A 184 16.74 8.36 9.12
N SER A 185 17.35 7.85 8.03
CA SER A 185 16.59 7.18 6.98
C SER A 185 16.11 5.79 7.45
N PRO A 186 15.07 5.21 6.83
CA PRO A 186 14.62 3.85 7.15
C PRO A 186 15.77 2.83 7.19
N ILE A 187 16.62 2.82 6.16
CA ILE A 187 17.74 1.86 6.06
C ILE A 187 18.80 2.13 7.12
N ASP A 188 19.16 3.39 7.38
CA ASP A 188 20.17 3.72 8.38
C ASP A 188 19.70 3.36 9.79
N TYR A 189 18.41 3.63 10.10
CA TYR A 189 17.82 3.21 11.36
C TYR A 189 17.89 1.68 11.55
N ARG A 190 17.57 0.89 10.52
CA ARG A 190 17.69 -0.56 10.59
C ARG A 190 19.14 -1.03 10.80
N LYS A 191 20.12 -0.36 10.17
CA LYS A 191 21.54 -0.70 10.32
C LYS A 191 22.10 -0.32 11.70
N SER A 192 21.59 0.75 12.32
CA SER A 192 22.07 1.20 13.63
C SER A 192 21.50 0.40 14.80
N ALA A 193 20.45 -0.39 14.58
CA ALA A 193 19.76 -1.19 15.59
C ALA A 193 20.28 -2.65 15.69
N VAL A 194 21.33 -2.98 14.94
CA VAL A 194 21.97 -4.33 14.93
C VAL A 194 23.23 -4.34 15.85
#